data_f780ab37aefe23d6ca6ba4da9752e9dc
#
_entry.id   f780ab37aefe23d6ca6ba4da9752e9dc
#
_cell.length_a   1.000
_cell.length_b   1.000
_cell.length_c   1.000
_cell.angle_alpha   90.00
_cell.angle_beta   90.00
_cell.angle_gamma   90.00
#
_symmetry.space_group_name_H-M   'P 1'
#
loop_
_entity.id
_entity.type
_entity.pdbx_description
1 polymer ?
#
loop_
_entity_poly.entity_id
_entity_poly.type
_entity_poly.pdbx_seq_one_letter_code
_entity_poly.pdbx_strand_id
1 'polypeptide(L)'
;MRDIYEERMLLTASRDKPEGWTLHSGLWSPFYIQLRILSSFPKTLEKVGKALGILIKENAPHINRLVGIAFAGIPIATAMSLSTSIPACHTRKIVGVRTEAEFQDAMGKYGQHALLEGEVQEGDAICLVDDLVTGMESKLVARGQVTAELEKRGISDYTVDDIAVIVDRNQGAAQRASELNINLHSLINLVDEGLPMIEDLMSPEEFTMVTQYLADPTGFKKP
;
A
#
# COMPACT_ATOMS: atom_id res chain seq x y z
N MET A 1 -5.74 5.70 12.45
CA MET A 1 -7.05 5.21 11.92
C MET A 1 -8.18 6.24 12.08
N ARG A 2 -8.31 6.92 13.22
CA ARG A 2 -9.38 7.92 13.43
C ARG A 2 -9.39 9.01 12.37
N ASP A 3 -8.27 9.67 12.10
CA ASP A 3 -8.19 10.69 11.02
C ASP A 3 -8.66 10.13 9.66
N ILE A 4 -8.28 8.88 9.32
CA ILE A 4 -8.68 8.21 8.06
C ILE A 4 -10.20 8.04 7.97
N TYR A 5 -10.87 7.71 9.07
CA TYR A 5 -12.31 7.57 9.12
C TYR A 5 -13.04 8.91 9.10
N GLU A 6 -12.59 9.88 9.91
CA GLU A 6 -13.19 11.21 10.03
C GLU A 6 -13.05 12.02 8.73
N GLU A 7 -11.90 11.93 8.06
CA GLU A 7 -11.63 12.59 6.77
C GLU A 7 -12.18 11.81 5.55
N ARG A 8 -13.05 10.81 5.77
CA ARG A 8 -13.73 10.06 4.70
C ARG A 8 -12.78 9.32 3.75
N MET A 9 -11.64 8.86 4.25
CA MET A 9 -10.76 7.95 3.52
C MET A 9 -11.11 6.48 3.74
N LEU A 10 -11.81 6.15 4.83
CA LEU A 10 -12.57 4.91 4.99
C LEU A 10 -14.06 5.27 4.88
N LEU A 11 -14.70 4.79 3.84
CA LEU A 11 -16.12 4.97 3.55
C LEU A 11 -16.91 3.72 3.91
N THR A 12 -18.15 3.88 4.37
CA THR A 12 -19.03 2.76 4.71
C THR A 12 -20.40 2.89 4.05
N ALA A 13 -21.05 1.76 3.81
CA ALA A 13 -22.37 1.73 3.20
C ALA A 13 -23.40 2.47 4.07
N SER A 14 -23.34 2.27 5.38
CA SER A 14 -24.28 2.90 6.32
C SER A 14 -24.18 4.42 6.35
N ARG A 15 -22.97 4.97 6.19
CA ARG A 15 -22.71 6.41 6.35
C ARG A 15 -22.61 7.16 5.01
N ASP A 16 -21.99 6.54 4.00
CA ASP A 16 -21.51 7.29 2.82
C ASP A 16 -22.19 6.86 1.52
N LYS A 17 -22.55 5.57 1.37
CA LYS A 17 -23.10 5.04 0.12
C LYS A 17 -23.95 3.77 0.37
N PRO A 18 -25.26 3.89 0.57
CA PRO A 18 -26.12 2.76 0.91
C PRO A 18 -26.03 1.54 -0.02
N GLU A 19 -25.74 1.74 -1.32
CA GLU A 19 -25.55 0.65 -2.28
C GLU A 19 -24.24 -0.12 -2.07
N GLY A 20 -23.31 0.38 -1.29
CA GLY A 20 -21.97 -0.16 -1.12
C GLY A 20 -21.13 -0.08 -2.40
N TRP A 21 -20.10 -0.91 -2.49
CA TRP A 21 -19.14 -0.93 -3.60
C TRP A 21 -19.02 -2.31 -4.21
N THR A 22 -18.95 -2.37 -5.53
CA THR A 22 -18.52 -3.58 -6.24
C THR A 22 -17.00 -3.50 -6.39
N LEU A 23 -16.28 -4.43 -5.79
CA LEU A 23 -14.82 -4.52 -5.87
C LEU A 23 -14.37 -5.03 -7.24
N HIS A 24 -13.08 -4.90 -7.54
CA HIS A 24 -12.48 -5.42 -8.77
C HIS A 24 -12.67 -6.95 -8.94
N SER A 25 -12.77 -7.67 -7.84
CA SER A 25 -13.10 -9.11 -7.81
C SER A 25 -14.54 -9.43 -8.22
N GLY A 26 -15.40 -8.42 -8.38
CA GLY A 26 -16.83 -8.58 -8.57
C GLY A 26 -17.62 -8.73 -7.26
N LEU A 27 -16.96 -8.90 -6.12
CA LEU A 27 -17.61 -8.99 -4.82
C LEU A 27 -18.16 -7.63 -4.38
N TRP A 28 -19.32 -7.66 -3.72
CA TRP A 28 -19.86 -6.48 -3.05
C TRP A 28 -19.12 -6.24 -1.73
N SER A 29 -18.92 -4.98 -1.36
CA SER A 29 -18.29 -4.59 -0.10
C SER A 29 -19.08 -3.49 0.60
N PRO A 30 -19.32 -3.59 1.92
CA PRO A 30 -19.97 -2.55 2.72
C PRO A 30 -19.04 -1.38 3.04
N PHE A 31 -17.79 -1.45 2.69
CA PHE A 31 -16.84 -0.36 2.92
C PHE A 31 -15.82 -0.23 1.77
N TYR A 32 -15.21 0.93 1.68
CA TYR A 32 -14.17 1.23 0.71
C TYR A 32 -13.08 2.10 1.32
N ILE A 33 -11.81 1.75 1.13
CA ILE A 33 -10.66 2.54 1.59
C ILE A 33 -10.08 3.27 0.39
N GLN A 34 -10.04 4.62 0.46
CA GLN A 34 -9.57 5.50 -0.61
C GLN A 34 -8.41 6.41 -0.15
N LEU A 35 -7.30 5.81 0.26
CA LEU A 35 -6.14 6.57 0.75
C LEU A 35 -5.43 7.40 -0.34
N ARG A 36 -5.81 7.25 -1.61
CA ARG A 36 -5.28 8.07 -2.72
C ARG A 36 -5.57 9.57 -2.55
N ILE A 37 -6.59 9.94 -1.77
CA ILE A 37 -6.92 11.33 -1.49
C ILE A 37 -6.14 11.90 -0.29
N LEU A 38 -5.26 11.12 0.34
CA LEU A 38 -4.48 11.51 1.52
C LEU A 38 -3.69 12.80 1.30
N SER A 39 -3.24 13.07 0.07
CA SER A 39 -2.56 14.32 -0.29
C SER A 39 -3.42 15.58 -0.09
N SER A 40 -4.76 15.45 -0.04
CA SER A 40 -5.66 16.55 0.24
C SER A 40 -5.72 16.89 1.73
N PHE A 41 -5.12 16.07 2.59
CA PHE A 41 -5.09 16.20 4.05
C PHE A 41 -3.65 16.29 4.55
N PRO A 42 -2.98 17.46 4.40
CA PRO A 42 -1.54 17.58 4.60
C PRO A 42 -1.10 17.25 6.04
N LYS A 43 -1.92 17.55 7.05
CA LYS A 43 -1.61 17.19 8.45
C LYS A 43 -1.64 15.68 8.68
N THR A 44 -2.61 14.99 8.09
CA THR A 44 -2.73 13.53 8.18
C THR A 44 -1.62 12.84 7.38
N LEU A 45 -1.30 13.36 6.18
CA LEU A 45 -0.17 12.88 5.39
C LEU A 45 1.16 13.04 6.14
N GLU A 46 1.38 14.18 6.81
CA GLU A 46 2.57 14.40 7.66
C GLU A 46 2.65 13.39 8.82
N LYS A 47 1.53 13.17 9.55
CA LYS A 47 1.47 12.17 10.63
C LYS A 47 1.79 10.76 10.11
N VAL A 48 1.21 10.37 8.98
CA VAL A 48 1.44 9.06 8.35
C VAL A 48 2.90 8.92 7.94
N GLY A 49 3.47 9.92 7.27
CA GLY A 49 4.88 9.91 6.86
C GLY A 49 5.84 9.76 8.03
N LYS A 50 5.60 10.48 9.14
CA LYS A 50 6.37 10.35 10.39
C LYS A 50 6.22 8.97 11.01
N ALA A 51 5.00 8.45 11.11
CA ALA A 51 4.73 7.16 11.74
C ALA A 51 5.36 5.99 10.97
N LEU A 52 5.20 5.96 9.64
CA LEU A 52 5.87 4.98 8.78
C LEU A 52 7.40 5.13 8.82
N GLY A 53 7.90 6.37 8.88
CA GLY A 53 9.33 6.64 9.01
C GLY A 53 9.91 6.08 10.31
N ILE A 54 9.20 6.21 11.44
CA ILE A 54 9.58 5.61 12.72
C ILE A 54 9.55 4.09 12.61
N LEU A 55 8.46 3.53 12.09
CA LEU A 55 8.29 2.08 11.91
C LEU A 55 9.45 1.46 11.13
N ILE A 56 9.86 2.09 10.02
CA ILE A 56 10.99 1.59 9.20
C ILE A 56 12.32 1.76 9.93
N LYS A 57 12.57 2.88 10.59
CA LYS A 57 13.81 3.06 11.36
C LYS A 57 13.98 2.05 12.50
N GLU A 58 12.89 1.63 13.12
CA GLU A 58 12.92 0.65 14.22
C GLU A 58 13.03 -0.79 13.73
N ASN A 59 12.30 -1.16 12.66
CA ASN A 59 12.21 -2.56 12.20
C ASN A 59 13.12 -2.90 11.03
N ALA A 60 13.52 -1.92 10.24
CA ALA A 60 14.38 -2.08 9.05
C ALA A 60 15.42 -0.94 8.96
N PRO A 61 16.31 -0.78 9.98
CA PRO A 61 17.25 0.34 10.04
C PRO A 61 18.29 0.34 8.91
N HIS A 62 18.41 -0.75 8.16
CA HIS A 62 19.27 -0.87 6.98
C HIS A 62 18.72 -0.12 5.76
N ILE A 63 17.44 0.24 5.73
CA ILE A 63 16.81 0.92 4.60
C ILE A 63 17.41 2.32 4.41
N ASN A 64 17.91 2.55 3.21
CA ASN A 64 18.51 3.82 2.80
C ASN A 64 17.86 4.42 1.55
N ARG A 65 16.86 3.76 0.96
CA ARG A 65 16.09 4.23 -0.19
C ARG A 65 14.60 3.89 -0.05
N LEU A 66 13.74 4.86 -0.34
CA LEU A 66 12.29 4.66 -0.42
C LEU A 66 11.85 4.67 -1.89
N VAL A 67 10.90 3.80 -2.25
CA VAL A 67 10.29 3.82 -3.59
C VAL A 67 8.78 3.82 -3.47
N GLY A 68 8.16 4.97 -3.74
CA GLY A 68 6.70 5.10 -3.78
C GLY A 68 6.08 4.37 -4.97
N ILE A 69 5.14 3.48 -4.71
CA ILE A 69 4.40 2.78 -5.79
C ILE A 69 3.36 3.73 -6.37
N ALA A 70 3.39 3.92 -7.68
CA ALA A 70 2.45 4.81 -8.37
C ALA A 70 1.01 4.25 -8.35
N PHE A 71 0.01 5.09 -7.94
CA PHE A 71 0.15 6.51 -7.64
C PHE A 71 0.11 6.82 -6.13
N ALA A 72 -0.56 6.00 -5.33
CA ALA A 72 -0.85 6.29 -3.91
C ALA A 72 0.41 6.34 -3.04
N GLY A 73 1.38 5.49 -3.32
CA GLY A 73 2.64 5.43 -2.57
C GLY A 73 3.55 6.65 -2.77
N ILE A 74 3.40 7.41 -3.87
CA ILE A 74 4.28 8.55 -4.17
C ILE A 74 4.23 9.63 -3.08
N PRO A 75 3.05 10.21 -2.73
CA PRO A 75 2.98 11.21 -1.69
C PRO A 75 3.38 10.68 -0.31
N ILE A 76 3.12 9.41 -0.04
CA ILE A 76 3.46 8.76 1.23
C ILE A 76 5.00 8.64 1.35
N ALA A 77 5.67 8.10 0.33
CA ALA A 77 7.13 8.01 0.29
C ALA A 77 7.78 9.39 0.37
N THR A 78 7.21 10.42 -0.26
CA THR A 78 7.67 11.80 -0.15
C THR A 78 7.54 12.32 1.29
N ALA A 79 6.42 12.09 1.96
CA ALA A 79 6.23 12.49 3.36
C ALA A 79 7.18 11.74 4.30
N MET A 80 7.42 10.45 4.06
CA MET A 80 8.42 9.65 4.79
C MET A 80 9.83 10.22 4.58
N SER A 81 10.20 10.52 3.33
CA SER A 81 11.51 11.09 2.99
C SER A 81 11.76 12.42 3.72
N LEU A 82 10.78 13.32 3.72
CA LEU A 82 10.87 14.60 4.44
C LEU A 82 11.05 14.42 5.95
N SER A 83 10.43 13.38 6.54
CA SER A 83 10.50 13.13 7.98
C SER A 83 11.74 12.34 8.42
N THR A 84 12.35 11.55 7.53
CA THR A 84 13.45 10.62 7.85
C THR A 84 14.79 11.05 7.26
N SER A 85 14.77 11.91 6.25
CA SER A 85 15.89 12.23 5.36
C SER A 85 16.37 11.04 4.50
N ILE A 86 15.59 9.95 4.41
CA ILE A 86 15.87 8.85 3.47
C ILE A 86 15.42 9.32 2.08
N PRO A 87 16.29 9.30 1.04
CA PRO A 87 15.90 9.70 -0.31
C PRO A 87 14.78 8.84 -0.88
N ALA A 88 13.88 9.45 -1.67
CA ALA A 88 12.74 8.76 -2.28
C ALA A 88 12.77 8.84 -3.81
N CYS A 89 12.39 7.73 -4.42
CA CYS A 89 12.09 7.55 -5.84
C CYS A 89 10.63 7.11 -5.99
N HIS A 90 10.17 6.90 -7.21
CA HIS A 90 8.84 6.31 -7.41
C HIS A 90 8.78 5.49 -8.72
N THR A 91 7.91 4.45 -8.71
CA THR A 91 7.62 3.68 -9.93
C THR A 91 6.74 4.49 -10.87
N ARG A 92 6.77 4.14 -12.17
CA ARG A 92 5.80 4.64 -13.15
C ARG A 92 4.61 3.69 -13.23
N LYS A 93 3.41 4.23 -13.44
CA LYS A 93 2.22 3.40 -13.65
C LYS A 93 2.29 2.73 -15.02
N ILE A 94 2.28 1.40 -15.06
CA ILE A 94 2.14 0.62 -16.29
C ILE A 94 0.65 0.31 -16.49
N VAL A 95 0.06 0.89 -17.53
CA VAL A 95 -1.37 0.70 -17.82
C VAL A 95 -1.62 -0.73 -18.28
N GLY A 96 -2.64 -1.37 -17.71
CA GLY A 96 -3.05 -2.73 -18.07
C GLY A 96 -2.28 -3.85 -17.38
N VAL A 97 -1.23 -3.55 -16.61
CA VAL A 97 -0.44 -4.54 -15.85
C VAL A 97 -0.94 -4.60 -14.40
N ARG A 98 -1.30 -5.80 -13.96
CA ARG A 98 -1.83 -6.08 -12.61
C ARG A 98 -1.14 -7.25 -11.92
N THR A 99 -0.51 -8.15 -12.69
CA THR A 99 0.18 -9.35 -12.22
C THR A 99 1.62 -9.38 -12.71
N GLU A 100 2.46 -10.18 -12.07
CA GLU A 100 3.85 -10.39 -12.52
C GLU A 100 3.92 -10.97 -13.93
N ALA A 101 3.02 -11.89 -14.30
CA ALA A 101 2.97 -12.45 -15.63
C ALA A 101 2.67 -11.38 -16.71
N GLU A 102 1.67 -10.51 -16.45
CA GLU A 102 1.36 -9.37 -17.32
C GLU A 102 2.53 -8.37 -17.40
N PHE A 103 3.27 -8.22 -16.30
CA PHE A 103 4.45 -7.36 -16.28
C PHE A 103 5.56 -7.92 -17.17
N GLN A 104 5.87 -9.21 -17.10
CA GLN A 104 6.87 -9.86 -17.95
C GLN A 104 6.50 -9.73 -19.45
N ASP A 105 5.23 -9.94 -19.80
CA ASP A 105 4.75 -9.75 -21.17
C ASP A 105 4.85 -8.29 -21.65
N ALA A 106 4.60 -7.34 -20.74
CA ALA A 106 4.67 -5.91 -21.05
C ALA A 106 6.12 -5.43 -21.22
N MET A 107 7.09 -5.99 -20.49
CA MET A 107 8.50 -5.59 -20.53
C MET A 107 9.09 -5.68 -21.95
N GLY A 108 8.74 -6.73 -22.71
CA GLY A 108 9.17 -6.87 -24.11
C GLY A 108 8.68 -5.75 -25.03
N LYS A 109 7.65 -4.99 -24.62
CA LYS A 109 7.01 -3.92 -25.40
C LYS A 109 7.31 -2.52 -24.88
N TYR A 110 7.83 -2.40 -23.65
CA TYR A 110 7.94 -1.11 -22.93
C TYR A 110 9.10 -0.22 -23.43
N GLY A 111 10.02 -0.77 -24.23
CA GLY A 111 11.06 -0.02 -24.94
C GLY A 111 12.04 0.71 -24.01
N GLN A 112 12.36 1.97 -24.35
CA GLN A 112 13.39 2.76 -23.67
C GLN A 112 12.89 3.58 -22.47
N HIS A 113 11.60 3.50 -22.13
CA HIS A 113 11.05 4.29 -21.02
C HIS A 113 11.59 3.79 -19.68
N ALA A 114 11.87 4.73 -18.77
CA ALA A 114 12.22 4.40 -17.41
C ALA A 114 11.02 3.78 -16.66
N LEU A 115 11.26 2.76 -15.84
CA LEU A 115 10.25 2.15 -14.98
C LEU A 115 10.25 2.78 -13.58
N LEU A 116 11.35 3.42 -13.22
CA LEU A 116 11.58 4.10 -11.95
C LEU A 116 12.10 5.52 -12.23
N GLU A 117 11.53 6.49 -11.56
CA GLU A 117 11.97 7.90 -11.58
C GLU A 117 12.70 8.23 -10.28
N GLY A 118 13.89 8.79 -10.41
CA GLY A 118 14.77 9.19 -9.32
C GLY A 118 16.13 8.47 -9.36
N GLU A 119 16.97 8.84 -8.39
CA GLU A 119 18.34 8.34 -8.27
C GLU A 119 18.39 7.10 -7.41
N VAL A 120 19.06 6.07 -7.90
CA VAL A 120 19.39 4.81 -7.20
C VAL A 120 20.84 4.48 -7.46
N GLN A 121 21.51 3.78 -6.54
CA GLN A 121 22.93 3.50 -6.61
C GLN A 121 23.25 2.11 -6.05
N GLU A 122 24.48 1.62 -6.31
CA GLU A 122 25.00 0.41 -5.69
C GLU A 122 24.96 0.51 -4.16
N GLY A 123 24.55 -0.57 -3.49
CA GLY A 123 24.39 -0.64 -2.05
C GLY A 123 23.05 -0.10 -1.53
N ASP A 124 22.09 0.25 -2.42
CA ASP A 124 20.77 0.69 -1.97
C ASP A 124 19.97 -0.48 -1.39
N ALA A 125 19.53 -0.31 -0.14
CA ALA A 125 18.52 -1.15 0.50
C ALA A 125 17.16 -0.44 0.40
N ILE A 126 16.30 -0.99 -0.46
CA ILE A 126 15.08 -0.32 -0.93
C ILE A 126 13.86 -0.81 -0.16
N CYS A 127 13.07 0.12 0.37
CA CYS A 127 11.72 -0.14 0.86
C CYS A 127 10.67 0.40 -0.13
N LEU A 128 9.80 -0.48 -0.62
CA LEU A 128 8.62 -0.10 -1.42
C LEU A 128 7.56 0.48 -0.49
N VAL A 129 6.94 1.60 -0.90
CA VAL A 129 5.94 2.31 -0.10
C VAL A 129 4.62 2.40 -0.85
N ASP A 130 3.52 2.00 -0.21
CA ASP A 130 2.17 2.12 -0.80
C ASP A 130 1.13 2.48 0.28
N ASP A 131 -0.12 2.68 -0.13
CA ASP A 131 -1.23 3.04 0.75
C ASP A 131 -1.76 1.85 1.55
N LEU A 132 -2.09 0.76 0.89
CA LEU A 132 -2.65 -0.43 1.53
C LEU A 132 -2.22 -1.72 0.82
N VAL A 133 -2.35 -2.84 1.52
CA VAL A 133 -2.15 -4.17 0.95
C VAL A 133 -3.37 -5.07 1.17
N THR A 134 -3.62 -5.94 0.17
CA THR A 134 -4.61 -7.03 0.22
C THR A 134 -3.92 -8.37 -0.07
N GLY A 135 -3.54 -8.63 -1.31
CA GLY A 135 -2.97 -9.90 -1.78
C GLY A 135 -1.55 -9.82 -2.36
N MET A 136 -0.81 -8.74 -2.20
CA MET A 136 0.58 -8.56 -2.65
C MET A 136 0.82 -8.33 -4.16
N GLU A 137 -0.07 -8.69 -5.07
CA GLU A 137 0.19 -8.69 -6.53
C GLU A 137 0.77 -7.36 -7.03
N SER A 138 0.16 -6.23 -6.66
CA SER A 138 0.65 -4.91 -7.08
C SER A 138 2.03 -4.56 -6.52
N LYS A 139 2.38 -5.11 -5.36
CA LYS A 139 3.69 -4.93 -4.72
C LYS A 139 4.76 -5.76 -5.43
N LEU A 140 4.41 -6.98 -5.85
CA LEU A 140 5.30 -7.85 -6.63
C LEU A 140 5.57 -7.26 -8.02
N VAL A 141 4.55 -6.72 -8.67
CA VAL A 141 4.73 -5.96 -9.93
C VAL A 141 5.69 -4.79 -9.73
N ALA A 142 5.50 -4.00 -8.66
CA ALA A 142 6.38 -2.86 -8.37
C ALA A 142 7.81 -3.30 -8.05
N ARG A 143 7.99 -4.41 -7.31
CA ARG A 143 9.30 -5.03 -7.06
C ARG A 143 9.98 -5.40 -8.38
N GLY A 144 9.26 -6.07 -9.27
CA GLY A 144 9.75 -6.41 -10.62
C GLY A 144 10.12 -5.17 -11.43
N GLN A 145 9.35 -4.09 -11.36
CA GLN A 145 9.68 -2.82 -12.04
C GLN A 145 11.00 -2.22 -11.53
N VAL A 146 11.19 -2.19 -10.21
CA VAL A 146 12.43 -1.68 -9.60
C VAL A 146 13.60 -2.54 -10.02
N THR A 147 13.52 -3.86 -9.84
CA THR A 147 14.57 -4.81 -10.25
C THR A 147 14.96 -4.64 -11.72
N ALA A 148 13.98 -4.64 -12.63
CA ALA A 148 14.25 -4.50 -14.06
C ALA A 148 14.90 -3.15 -14.43
N GLU A 149 14.53 -2.07 -13.73
CA GLU A 149 15.16 -0.76 -13.96
C GLU A 149 16.59 -0.70 -13.39
N LEU A 150 16.85 -1.30 -12.23
CA LEU A 150 18.20 -1.38 -11.66
C LEU A 150 19.15 -2.16 -12.55
N GLU A 151 18.72 -3.35 -13.01
CA GLU A 151 19.48 -4.16 -13.97
C GLU A 151 19.78 -3.40 -15.26
N LYS A 152 18.78 -2.67 -15.80
CA LYS A 152 18.95 -1.83 -17.00
C LYS A 152 19.95 -0.70 -16.79
N ARG A 153 20.07 -0.16 -15.56
CA ARG A 153 21.06 0.86 -15.17
C ARG A 153 22.43 0.26 -14.86
N GLY A 154 22.57 -1.07 -14.85
CA GLY A 154 23.81 -1.79 -14.52
C GLY A 154 24.11 -1.81 -13.01
N ILE A 155 23.12 -1.61 -12.16
CA ILE A 155 23.20 -1.70 -10.70
C ILE A 155 22.93 -3.13 -10.29
N SER A 156 23.83 -3.75 -9.55
CA SER A 156 23.80 -5.18 -9.18
C SER A 156 23.80 -5.44 -7.68
N ASP A 157 24.32 -4.50 -6.88
CA ASP A 157 24.33 -4.59 -5.42
C ASP A 157 23.18 -3.76 -4.84
N TYR A 158 22.06 -4.43 -4.56
CA TYR A 158 20.85 -3.83 -3.96
C TYR A 158 19.95 -4.89 -3.32
N THR A 159 19.03 -4.44 -2.45
CA THR A 159 17.93 -5.25 -1.93
C THR A 159 16.58 -4.55 -2.14
N VAL A 160 15.50 -5.33 -2.40
CA VAL A 160 14.10 -4.85 -2.53
C VAL A 160 13.20 -5.84 -1.79
N ASP A 161 13.46 -6.06 -0.52
CA ASP A 161 12.80 -7.08 0.29
C ASP A 161 11.90 -6.49 1.38
N ASP A 162 11.79 -5.17 1.46
CA ASP A 162 10.99 -4.45 2.44
C ASP A 162 9.85 -3.68 1.76
N ILE A 163 8.64 -3.80 2.32
CA ILE A 163 7.43 -3.11 1.84
C ILE A 163 6.75 -2.44 3.03
N ALA A 164 6.51 -1.13 2.96
CA ALA A 164 5.79 -0.35 3.95
C ALA A 164 4.42 0.09 3.43
N VAL A 165 3.38 -0.13 4.22
CA VAL A 165 2.00 0.28 3.91
C VAL A 165 1.34 0.94 5.11
N ILE A 166 0.33 1.79 4.86
CA ILE A 166 -0.47 2.36 5.94
C ILE A 166 -1.38 1.28 6.53
N VAL A 167 -2.08 0.52 5.68
CA VAL A 167 -3.09 -0.45 6.11
C VAL A 167 -2.84 -1.81 5.50
N ASP A 168 -2.72 -2.84 6.34
CA ASP A 168 -2.93 -4.22 5.95
C ASP A 168 -4.41 -4.58 6.17
N ARG A 169 -5.08 -5.03 5.12
CA ARG A 169 -6.49 -5.42 5.18
C ARG A 169 -6.73 -6.83 5.73
N ASN A 170 -5.68 -7.54 6.14
CA ASN A 170 -5.74 -8.93 6.65
C ASN A 170 -6.34 -9.94 5.62
N GLN A 171 -6.01 -9.80 4.36
CA GLN A 171 -6.51 -10.65 3.27
C GLN A 171 -5.41 -11.52 2.66
N GLY A 172 -4.46 -12.00 3.49
CA GLY A 172 -3.41 -12.96 3.12
C GLY A 172 -2.08 -12.33 2.72
N ALA A 173 -1.93 -10.99 2.75
CA ALA A 173 -0.69 -10.32 2.36
C ALA A 173 0.49 -10.71 3.24
N ALA A 174 0.33 -10.77 4.56
CA ALA A 174 1.39 -11.11 5.50
C ALA A 174 1.90 -12.55 5.29
N GLN A 175 0.99 -13.52 5.07
CA GLN A 175 1.38 -14.89 4.74
C GLN A 175 2.15 -14.93 3.41
N ARG A 176 1.63 -14.27 2.38
CA ARG A 176 2.26 -14.24 1.06
C ARG A 176 3.63 -13.57 1.09
N ALA A 177 3.79 -12.49 1.85
CA ALA A 177 5.07 -11.84 2.07
C ALA A 177 6.09 -12.80 2.71
N SER A 178 5.68 -13.50 3.77
CA SER A 178 6.53 -14.50 4.45
C SER A 178 6.98 -15.62 3.51
N GLU A 179 6.07 -16.17 2.68
CA GLU A 179 6.40 -17.20 1.69
C GLU A 179 7.45 -16.75 0.66
N LEU A 180 7.50 -15.43 0.39
CA LEU A 180 8.41 -14.82 -0.58
C LEU A 180 9.65 -14.18 0.06
N ASN A 181 9.86 -14.36 1.36
CA ASN A 181 10.91 -13.70 2.14
C ASN A 181 10.90 -12.17 1.99
N ILE A 182 9.69 -11.58 1.99
CA ILE A 182 9.48 -10.14 1.97
C ILE A 182 9.06 -9.68 3.37
N ASN A 183 9.69 -8.62 3.87
CA ASN A 183 9.33 -7.99 5.12
C ASN A 183 8.18 -7.00 4.88
N LEU A 184 6.98 -7.32 5.34
CA LEU A 184 5.83 -6.43 5.25
C LEU A 184 5.69 -5.62 6.55
N HIS A 185 5.83 -4.30 6.44
CA HIS A 185 5.67 -3.34 7.52
C HIS A 185 4.34 -2.61 7.33
N SER A 186 3.35 -2.93 8.12
CA SER A 186 2.06 -2.23 8.14
C SER A 186 1.96 -1.33 9.37
N LEU A 187 1.50 -0.09 9.17
CA LEU A 187 1.26 0.83 10.26
C LEU A 187 0.03 0.43 11.07
N ILE A 188 -0.97 -0.13 10.40
CA ILE A 188 -2.25 -0.54 10.99
C ILE A 188 -2.70 -1.86 10.35
N ASN A 189 -2.96 -2.87 11.18
CA ASN A 189 -3.78 -4.02 10.81
C ASN A 189 -5.25 -3.64 10.90
N LEU A 190 -5.99 -3.72 9.79
CA LEU A 190 -7.37 -3.23 9.73
C LEU A 190 -8.29 -3.94 10.71
N VAL A 191 -8.18 -5.26 10.80
CA VAL A 191 -9.10 -6.09 11.62
C VAL A 191 -8.75 -6.00 13.10
N ASP A 192 -7.47 -6.20 13.42
CA ASP A 192 -7.04 -6.36 14.80
C ASP A 192 -6.85 -5.02 15.54
N GLU A 193 -6.57 -3.95 14.78
CA GLU A 193 -6.25 -2.63 15.35
C GLU A 193 -7.16 -1.52 14.80
N GLY A 194 -7.28 -1.46 13.46
CA GLY A 194 -7.93 -0.35 12.77
C GLY A 194 -9.40 -0.18 13.13
N LEU A 195 -10.18 -1.26 13.11
CA LEU A 195 -11.60 -1.23 13.47
C LEU A 195 -11.82 -0.96 14.96
N PRO A 196 -11.13 -1.62 15.90
CA PRO A 196 -11.24 -1.27 17.32
C PRO A 196 -10.94 0.21 17.62
N MET A 197 -9.97 0.83 16.92
CA MET A 197 -9.62 2.24 17.11
C MET A 197 -10.74 3.23 16.72
N ILE A 198 -11.73 2.79 15.94
CA ILE A 198 -12.81 3.64 15.41
C ILE A 198 -14.21 3.14 15.78
N GLU A 199 -14.31 2.10 16.61
CA GLU A 199 -15.59 1.52 17.02
C GLU A 199 -16.53 2.57 17.61
N ASP A 200 -16.00 3.45 18.46
CA ASP A 200 -16.75 4.55 19.09
C ASP A 200 -17.18 5.68 18.12
N LEU A 201 -16.67 5.69 16.89
CA LEU A 201 -17.04 6.63 15.84
C LEU A 201 -18.09 6.05 14.87
N MET A 202 -18.29 4.73 14.90
CA MET A 202 -19.24 4.02 14.03
C MET A 202 -20.56 3.76 14.76
N SER A 203 -21.67 3.66 14.02
CA SER A 203 -22.88 3.10 14.62
C SER A 203 -22.68 1.60 14.89
N PRO A 204 -23.40 0.99 15.86
CA PRO A 204 -23.32 -0.45 16.13
C PRO A 204 -23.62 -1.30 14.87
N GLU A 205 -24.57 -0.87 14.05
CA GLU A 205 -24.96 -1.55 12.81
C GLU A 205 -23.85 -1.48 11.77
N GLU A 206 -23.22 -0.30 11.63
CA GLU A 206 -22.09 -0.06 10.72
C GLU A 206 -20.90 -0.93 11.09
N PHE A 207 -20.50 -0.91 12.37
CA PHE A 207 -19.39 -1.70 12.87
C PHE A 207 -19.62 -3.20 12.67
N THR A 208 -20.82 -3.67 13.04
CA THR A 208 -21.23 -5.08 12.86
C THR A 208 -21.16 -5.51 11.39
N MET A 209 -21.69 -4.70 10.49
CA MET A 209 -21.69 -5.00 9.05
C MET A 209 -20.27 -5.12 8.49
N VAL A 210 -19.38 -4.18 8.82
CA VAL A 210 -18.00 -4.19 8.35
C VAL A 210 -17.23 -5.39 8.92
N THR A 211 -17.39 -5.67 10.21
CA THR A 211 -16.72 -6.79 10.88
C THR A 211 -17.16 -8.14 10.33
N GLN A 212 -18.48 -8.35 10.15
CA GLN A 212 -19.03 -9.58 9.57
C GLN A 212 -18.53 -9.78 8.13
N TYR A 213 -18.50 -8.73 7.32
CA TYR A 213 -17.97 -8.81 5.97
C TYR A 213 -16.48 -9.20 5.96
N LEU A 214 -15.65 -8.62 6.84
CA LEU A 214 -14.23 -8.95 6.90
C LEU A 214 -13.96 -10.38 7.37
N ALA A 215 -14.84 -10.94 8.21
CA ALA A 215 -14.74 -12.33 8.65
C ALA A 215 -15.02 -13.34 7.52
N ASP A 216 -15.97 -13.05 6.60
CA ASP A 216 -16.26 -13.88 5.43
C ASP A 216 -16.75 -13.03 4.25
N PRO A 217 -15.83 -12.44 3.46
CA PRO A 217 -16.21 -11.59 2.33
C PRO A 217 -16.95 -12.31 1.22
N THR A 218 -16.77 -13.63 1.09
CA THR A 218 -17.36 -14.44 0.02
C THR A 218 -18.75 -14.94 0.38
N GLY A 219 -18.98 -15.26 1.64
CA GLY A 219 -20.27 -15.70 2.16
C GLY A 219 -21.20 -14.55 2.57
N PHE A 220 -20.69 -13.31 2.62
CA PHE A 220 -21.46 -12.16 3.05
C PHE A 220 -22.57 -11.81 2.05
N LYS A 221 -23.82 -11.86 2.53
CA LYS A 221 -24.98 -11.48 1.71
C LYS A 221 -25.24 -9.98 1.86
N LYS A 222 -25.36 -9.31 0.72
CA LYS A 222 -25.80 -7.91 0.68
C LYS A 222 -27.15 -7.77 1.38
N PRO A 223 -27.32 -6.83 2.33
CA PRO A 223 -28.59 -6.55 2.99
C PRO A 223 -29.70 -6.14 2.03
#